data_705d4696ef816bdcd47c2bcec6415c98
#
_entry.id   705d4696ef816bdcd47c2bcec6415c98
#
_cell.length_a   1.000
_cell.length_b   1.000
_cell.length_c   1.000
_cell.angle_alpha   90.00
_cell.angle_beta   90.00
_cell.angle_gamma   90.00
#
_symmetry.space_group_name_H-M   'P 1'
#
loop_
_entity.id
_entity.type
_entity.pdbx_description
1 polymer ?
#
loop_
_entity_poly.entity_id
_entity_poly.type
_entity_poly.pdbx_seq_one_letter_code
_entity_poly.pdbx_strand_id
1 'polypeptide(L)'
;MQAEKACHKFVYGFFSVNHLRVYPPYNKSIVSAILAIIIMQPSKVAKIVKVLNAIDVLGLAFLLLVAFVLQLGFHELPCPLCILQRIGVLGIAFGFLLNVQFKIRPAHYTLALLSAMLTAAISIRQIFLHVVPGDPGYGLPLLGLHLYTWLFLLCVAVIAYIAIIFSILPQYQYDEPSKSRGMKLLTHIAFGLVFLLAVFNGISTYLECGIKACPENPVKYEIQLVESHAFHT
;
A
#
# COMPACT_ATOMS: atom_id res chain seq x y z
N MET A 1 -34.82 -11.48 -7.99
CA MET A 1 -34.84 -12.88 -8.49
C MET A 1 -34.84 -13.02 -10.02
N GLN A 2 -35.49 -12.16 -10.81
CA GLN A 2 -35.40 -12.23 -12.29
C GLN A 2 -34.14 -11.54 -12.87
N ALA A 3 -33.66 -10.47 -12.27
CA ALA A 3 -32.43 -9.76 -12.72
C ALA A 3 -31.13 -10.57 -12.50
N GLU A 4 -31.10 -11.40 -11.48
CA GLU A 4 -29.95 -12.26 -11.15
C GLU A 4 -29.80 -13.41 -12.17
N LYS A 5 -30.91 -13.96 -12.67
CA LYS A 5 -30.91 -14.98 -13.73
C LYS A 5 -30.52 -14.42 -15.10
N ALA A 6 -30.77 -13.13 -15.36
CA ALA A 6 -30.39 -12.48 -16.61
C ALA A 6 -28.88 -12.21 -16.65
N CYS A 7 -28.27 -11.80 -15.52
CA CYS A 7 -26.83 -11.58 -15.42
C CYS A 7 -26.03 -12.88 -15.57
N HIS A 8 -26.53 -13.99 -15.00
CA HIS A 8 -25.93 -15.30 -15.11
C HIS A 8 -25.96 -15.84 -16.55
N LYS A 9 -27.03 -15.58 -17.28
CA LYS A 9 -27.16 -15.98 -18.70
C LYS A 9 -26.29 -15.14 -19.62
N PHE A 10 -26.08 -13.86 -19.32
CA PHE A 10 -25.23 -12.96 -20.11
C PHE A 10 -23.76 -13.34 -20.01
N VAL A 11 -23.27 -13.69 -18.81
CA VAL A 11 -21.87 -14.11 -18.59
C VAL A 11 -21.57 -15.46 -19.22
N TYR A 12 -22.49 -16.42 -19.18
CA TYR A 12 -22.29 -17.75 -19.81
C TYR A 12 -22.56 -17.77 -21.31
N GLY A 13 -23.41 -16.88 -21.84
CA GLY A 13 -23.66 -16.73 -23.27
C GLY A 13 -22.49 -16.14 -24.07
N PHE A 14 -21.62 -15.37 -23.43
CA PHE A 14 -20.47 -14.75 -24.07
C PHE A 14 -19.27 -15.71 -24.23
N PHE A 15 -19.24 -16.83 -23.52
CA PHE A 15 -18.22 -17.88 -23.59
C PHE A 15 -18.69 -19.12 -24.36
N SER A 16 -19.44 -18.93 -25.46
CA SER A 16 -19.69 -20.02 -26.39
C SER A 16 -18.39 -20.35 -27.17
N VAL A 17 -17.87 -21.53 -26.90
CA VAL A 17 -16.54 -22.03 -27.29
C VAL A 17 -16.33 -22.15 -28.82
N ASN A 18 -17.30 -21.79 -29.64
CA ASN A 18 -17.27 -22.00 -31.09
C ASN A 18 -16.62 -20.89 -31.93
N HIS A 19 -16.14 -19.78 -31.32
CA HIS A 19 -15.46 -18.68 -32.04
C HIS A 19 -13.94 -18.60 -31.82
N LEU A 20 -13.30 -19.61 -31.24
CA LEU A 20 -11.86 -19.60 -30.90
C LEU A 20 -10.93 -20.05 -32.05
N ARG A 21 -11.33 -19.87 -33.33
CA ARG A 21 -10.51 -20.34 -34.45
C ARG A 21 -9.61 -19.30 -35.12
N VAL A 22 -9.45 -18.09 -34.57
CA VAL A 22 -8.71 -16.99 -35.24
C VAL A 22 -7.75 -16.23 -34.30
N TYR A 23 -7.19 -16.85 -33.26
CA TYR A 23 -6.11 -16.21 -32.52
C TYR A 23 -4.76 -16.92 -32.71
N PRO A 24 -3.65 -16.18 -32.89
CA PRO A 24 -2.32 -16.76 -33.01
C PRO A 24 -1.98 -17.64 -31.80
N PRO A 25 -1.05 -18.58 -31.90
CA PRO A 25 -0.73 -19.52 -30.83
C PRO A 25 -0.22 -18.78 -29.62
N TYR A 26 -1.12 -18.51 -28.63
CA TYR A 26 -0.72 -17.94 -27.38
C TYR A 26 -0.07 -19.01 -26.51
N ASN A 27 0.82 -18.55 -25.64
CA ASN A 27 1.66 -19.39 -24.82
C ASN A 27 0.82 -20.34 -23.94
N LYS A 28 0.84 -21.65 -24.26
CA LYS A 28 0.10 -22.69 -23.52
C LYS A 28 0.35 -22.67 -22.02
N SER A 29 1.52 -22.18 -21.60
CA SER A 29 1.91 -22.04 -20.19
C SER A 29 1.07 -21.00 -19.45
N ILE A 30 0.78 -19.86 -20.07
CA ILE A 30 -0.04 -18.79 -19.46
C ILE A 30 -1.50 -19.26 -19.34
N VAL A 31 -2.01 -19.95 -20.35
CA VAL A 31 -3.40 -20.46 -20.30
C VAL A 31 -3.56 -21.56 -19.29
N SER A 32 -2.59 -22.47 -19.18
CA SER A 32 -2.64 -23.51 -18.16
C SER A 32 -2.58 -22.92 -16.74
N ALA A 33 -1.81 -21.85 -16.52
CA ALA A 33 -1.75 -21.15 -15.26
C ALA A 33 -3.09 -20.44 -14.93
N ILE A 34 -3.69 -19.76 -15.90
CA ILE A 34 -5.00 -19.12 -15.75
C ILE A 34 -6.09 -20.18 -15.50
N LEU A 35 -6.07 -21.28 -16.24
CA LEU A 35 -7.02 -22.39 -16.05
C LEU A 35 -6.85 -23.04 -14.68
N ALA A 36 -5.62 -23.22 -14.20
CA ALA A 36 -5.34 -23.73 -12.87
C ALA A 36 -5.90 -22.82 -11.76
N ILE A 37 -5.82 -21.49 -11.92
CA ILE A 37 -6.40 -20.51 -11.01
C ILE A 37 -7.93 -20.56 -11.02
N ILE A 38 -8.54 -20.74 -12.21
CA ILE A 38 -10.00 -20.84 -12.38
C ILE A 38 -10.55 -22.14 -11.75
N ILE A 39 -9.77 -23.24 -11.80
CA ILE A 39 -10.16 -24.55 -11.25
C ILE A 39 -9.92 -24.61 -9.72
N MET A 40 -9.10 -23.70 -9.14
CA MET A 40 -8.86 -23.67 -7.71
C MET A 40 -10.14 -23.36 -6.93
N GLN A 41 -10.37 -24.13 -5.86
CA GLN A 41 -11.50 -23.86 -4.95
C GLN A 41 -11.45 -22.42 -4.43
N PRO A 42 -12.56 -21.66 -4.50
CA PRO A 42 -12.60 -20.26 -4.06
C PRO A 42 -12.06 -20.04 -2.63
N SER A 43 -12.28 -21.01 -1.75
CA SER A 43 -11.77 -20.97 -0.37
C SER A 43 -10.25 -21.00 -0.26
N LYS A 44 -9.57 -21.74 -1.14
CA LYS A 44 -8.09 -21.77 -1.18
C LYS A 44 -7.53 -20.47 -1.72
N VAL A 45 -8.13 -19.96 -2.79
CA VAL A 45 -7.74 -18.67 -3.40
C VAL A 45 -7.87 -17.54 -2.37
N ALA A 46 -9.01 -17.44 -1.71
CA ALA A 46 -9.25 -16.42 -0.70
C ALA A 46 -8.25 -16.49 0.47
N LYS A 47 -7.86 -17.71 0.91
CA LYS A 47 -6.84 -17.88 1.96
C LYS A 47 -5.46 -17.39 1.50
N ILE A 48 -5.04 -17.77 0.29
CA ILE A 48 -3.75 -17.32 -0.28
C ILE A 48 -3.73 -15.81 -0.38
N VAL A 49 -4.78 -15.20 -0.93
CA VAL A 49 -4.88 -13.75 -1.09
C VAL A 49 -4.87 -13.03 0.27
N LYS A 50 -5.54 -13.57 1.29
CA LYS A 50 -5.46 -13.01 2.65
C LYS A 50 -4.04 -13.06 3.23
N VAL A 51 -3.30 -14.14 3.00
CA VAL A 51 -1.89 -14.24 3.41
C VAL A 51 -1.03 -13.23 2.66
N LEU A 52 -1.22 -13.07 1.35
CA LEU A 52 -0.51 -12.08 0.56
C LEU A 52 -0.78 -10.66 1.09
N ASN A 53 -2.06 -10.28 1.26
CA ASN A 53 -2.40 -8.97 1.84
C ASN A 53 -1.77 -8.77 3.24
N ALA A 54 -1.66 -9.83 4.07
CA ALA A 54 -1.00 -9.72 5.36
C ALA A 54 0.51 -9.48 5.23
N ILE A 55 1.17 -10.14 4.28
CA ILE A 55 2.59 -9.90 3.96
C ILE A 55 2.79 -8.48 3.47
N ASP A 56 1.90 -7.97 2.59
CA ASP A 56 1.94 -6.61 2.09
C ASP A 56 1.85 -5.58 3.24
N VAL A 57 0.90 -5.78 4.17
CA VAL A 57 0.78 -4.93 5.38
C VAL A 57 2.05 -4.93 6.21
N LEU A 58 2.62 -6.11 6.46
CA LEU A 58 3.86 -6.21 7.25
C LEU A 58 5.06 -5.59 6.53
N GLY A 59 5.16 -5.75 5.21
CA GLY A 59 6.19 -5.12 4.39
C GLY A 59 6.12 -3.60 4.43
N LEU A 60 4.92 -3.03 4.27
CA LEU A 60 4.68 -1.59 4.37
C LEU A 60 4.93 -1.06 5.78
N ALA A 61 4.53 -1.80 6.81
CA ALA A 61 4.81 -1.46 8.20
C ALA A 61 6.31 -1.48 8.50
N PHE A 62 7.04 -2.45 7.97
CA PHE A 62 8.50 -2.52 8.09
C PHE A 62 9.18 -1.31 7.42
N LEU A 63 8.72 -0.91 6.24
CA LEU A 63 9.22 0.28 5.55
C LEU A 63 9.02 1.55 6.38
N LEU A 64 7.86 1.71 7.03
CA LEU A 64 7.59 2.82 7.94
C LEU A 64 8.48 2.76 9.19
N LEU A 65 8.71 1.57 9.76
CA LEU A 65 9.64 1.40 10.88
C LEU A 65 11.06 1.83 10.51
N VAL A 66 11.55 1.44 9.32
CA VAL A 66 12.85 1.90 8.81
C VAL A 66 12.88 3.42 8.72
N ALA A 67 11.83 4.06 8.20
CA ALA A 67 11.74 5.52 8.13
C ALA A 67 11.80 6.19 9.52
N PHE A 68 11.21 5.58 10.55
CA PHE A 68 11.34 6.08 11.94
C PHE A 68 12.74 5.84 12.53
N VAL A 69 13.37 4.70 12.22
CA VAL A 69 14.75 4.44 12.66
C VAL A 69 15.70 5.46 12.05
N LEU A 70 15.54 5.82 10.78
CA LEU A 70 16.34 6.87 10.14
C LEU A 70 16.10 8.23 10.79
N GLN A 71 14.84 8.57 11.08
CA GLN A 71 14.51 9.85 11.74
C GLN A 71 15.09 9.95 13.14
N LEU A 72 14.93 8.92 13.98
CA LEU A 72 15.34 8.97 15.38
C LEU A 72 16.83 8.64 15.57
N GLY A 73 17.37 7.72 14.75
CA GLY A 73 18.76 7.26 14.87
C GLY A 73 19.77 8.18 14.18
N PHE A 74 19.40 8.74 13.04
CA PHE A 74 20.28 9.63 12.25
C PHE A 74 19.88 11.10 12.36
N HIS A 75 18.84 11.41 13.16
CA HIS A 75 18.31 12.77 13.33
C HIS A 75 17.87 13.43 11.99
N GLU A 76 17.49 12.63 11.01
CA GLU A 76 16.95 13.10 9.74
C GLU A 76 15.47 13.40 9.88
N LEU A 77 15.11 14.67 10.14
CA LEU A 77 13.72 15.08 10.23
C LEU A 77 13.05 14.94 8.85
N PRO A 78 11.81 14.40 8.78
CA PRO A 78 11.13 14.23 7.51
C PRO A 78 10.69 15.56 6.91
N CYS A 79 10.88 15.76 5.62
CA CYS A 79 10.33 16.91 4.92
C CYS A 79 8.79 16.84 4.85
N PRO A 80 8.07 17.95 4.58
CA PRO A 80 6.60 17.94 4.48
C PRO A 80 6.06 16.90 3.48
N LEU A 81 6.74 16.72 2.35
CA LEU A 81 6.38 15.69 1.36
C LEU A 81 6.64 14.28 1.90
N CYS A 82 7.70 14.09 2.69
CA CYS A 82 8.01 12.81 3.33
C CYS A 82 6.92 12.41 4.35
N ILE A 83 6.37 13.38 5.09
CA ILE A 83 5.24 13.14 5.99
C ILE A 83 4.00 12.68 5.21
N LEU A 84 3.67 13.37 4.13
CA LEU A 84 2.54 12.99 3.26
C LEU A 84 2.74 11.62 2.63
N GLN A 85 3.96 11.27 2.23
CA GLN A 85 4.31 9.93 1.73
C GLN A 85 4.07 8.85 2.79
N ARG A 86 4.46 9.08 4.05
CA ARG A 86 4.18 8.14 5.16
C ARG A 86 2.68 7.95 5.38
N ILE A 87 1.89 9.03 5.31
CA ILE A 87 0.43 8.95 5.39
C ILE A 87 -0.13 8.12 4.22
N GLY A 88 0.40 8.31 3.02
CA GLY A 88 0.02 7.53 1.85
C GLY A 88 0.33 6.04 2.00
N VAL A 89 1.53 5.69 2.51
CA VAL A 89 1.91 4.29 2.81
C VAL A 89 0.99 3.68 3.86
N LEU A 90 0.61 4.43 4.90
CA LEU A 90 -0.39 4.00 5.89
C LEU A 90 -1.75 3.74 5.24
N GLY A 91 -2.16 4.58 4.29
CA GLY A 91 -3.41 4.40 3.53
C GLY A 91 -3.39 3.11 2.67
N ILE A 92 -2.27 2.80 2.01
CA ILE A 92 -2.08 1.54 1.28
C ILE A 92 -2.18 0.35 2.24
N ALA A 93 -1.42 0.39 3.35
CA ALA A 93 -1.42 -0.66 4.37
C ALA A 93 -2.81 -0.87 4.97
N PHE A 94 -3.57 0.20 5.21
CA PHE A 94 -4.93 0.14 5.73
C PHE A 94 -5.88 -0.56 4.74
N GLY A 95 -5.79 -0.26 3.44
CA GLY A 95 -6.59 -0.93 2.41
C GLY A 95 -6.37 -2.45 2.38
N PHE A 96 -5.11 -2.91 2.43
CA PHE A 96 -4.78 -4.33 2.53
C PHE A 96 -5.20 -4.93 3.87
N LEU A 97 -5.06 -4.20 4.97
CA LEU A 97 -5.46 -4.64 6.31
C LEU A 97 -6.96 -4.93 6.39
N LEU A 98 -7.79 -4.11 5.73
CA LEU A 98 -9.24 -4.34 5.65
C LEU A 98 -9.55 -5.69 4.97
N ASN A 99 -8.80 -6.10 3.94
CA ASN A 99 -8.95 -7.41 3.31
C ASN A 99 -8.52 -8.57 4.21
N VAL A 100 -7.54 -8.36 5.10
CA VAL A 100 -7.10 -9.37 6.08
C VAL A 100 -8.12 -9.51 7.20
N GLN A 101 -8.59 -8.39 7.76
CA GLN A 101 -9.51 -8.35 8.90
C GLN A 101 -10.92 -8.79 8.53
N PHE A 102 -11.41 -8.31 7.40
CA PHE A 102 -12.78 -8.52 6.93
C PHE A 102 -12.83 -9.46 5.72
N LYS A 103 -13.98 -9.49 5.04
CA LYS A 103 -14.13 -10.10 3.73
C LYS A 103 -13.32 -9.33 2.69
N ILE A 104 -12.69 -10.04 1.76
CA ILE A 104 -12.02 -9.42 0.62
C ILE A 104 -13.07 -8.70 -0.24
N ARG A 105 -12.88 -7.39 -0.45
CA ARG A 105 -13.80 -6.55 -1.23
C ARG A 105 -13.04 -5.67 -2.21
N PRO A 106 -13.59 -5.43 -3.41
CA PRO A 106 -13.03 -4.48 -4.36
C PRO A 106 -12.78 -3.10 -3.75
N ALA A 107 -13.70 -2.60 -2.91
CA ALA A 107 -13.58 -1.28 -2.27
C ALA A 107 -12.29 -1.13 -1.42
N HIS A 108 -11.83 -2.20 -0.76
CA HIS A 108 -10.61 -2.16 0.04
C HIS A 108 -9.37 -2.02 -0.86
N TYR A 109 -9.35 -2.71 -1.99
CA TYR A 109 -8.30 -2.54 -3.00
C TYR A 109 -8.35 -1.17 -3.67
N THR A 110 -9.56 -0.62 -3.90
CA THR A 110 -9.70 0.74 -4.43
C THR A 110 -9.10 1.76 -3.48
N LEU A 111 -9.30 1.61 -2.17
CA LEU A 111 -8.67 2.47 -1.17
C LEU A 111 -7.14 2.39 -1.24
N ALA A 112 -6.58 1.17 -1.28
CA ALA A 112 -5.14 0.97 -1.41
C ALA A 112 -4.60 1.56 -2.73
N LEU A 113 -5.32 1.37 -3.84
CA LEU A 113 -4.96 1.89 -5.16
C LEU A 113 -4.93 3.43 -5.18
N LEU A 114 -5.97 4.08 -4.68
CA LEU A 114 -6.02 5.55 -4.63
C LEU A 114 -4.92 6.10 -3.73
N SER A 115 -4.65 5.46 -2.59
CA SER A 115 -3.55 5.83 -1.71
C SER A 115 -2.19 5.67 -2.41
N ALA A 116 -1.98 4.59 -3.16
CA ALA A 116 -0.75 4.36 -3.92
C ALA A 116 -0.56 5.38 -5.05
N MET A 117 -1.64 5.72 -5.77
CA MET A 117 -1.60 6.76 -6.81
C MET A 117 -1.25 8.13 -6.24
N LEU A 118 -1.87 8.51 -5.12
CA LEU A 118 -1.58 9.78 -4.44
C LEU A 118 -0.13 9.82 -3.93
N THR A 119 0.33 8.73 -3.32
CA THR A 119 1.71 8.61 -2.83
C THR A 119 2.72 8.68 -3.98
N ALA A 120 2.43 8.03 -5.11
CA ALA A 120 3.25 8.12 -6.32
C ALA A 120 3.32 9.56 -6.85
N ALA A 121 2.18 10.29 -6.88
CA ALA A 121 2.14 11.68 -7.31
C ALA A 121 2.95 12.61 -6.40
N ILE A 122 2.91 12.38 -5.07
CA ILE A 122 3.73 13.12 -4.10
C ILE A 122 5.22 12.80 -4.31
N SER A 123 5.56 11.53 -4.52
CA SER A 123 6.94 11.08 -4.72
C SER A 123 7.53 11.61 -6.02
N ILE A 124 6.78 11.60 -7.12
CA ILE A 124 7.25 12.15 -8.40
C ILE A 124 7.43 13.67 -8.31
N ARG A 125 6.56 14.37 -7.57
CA ARG A 125 6.76 15.81 -7.28
C ARG A 125 8.09 16.05 -6.58
N GLN A 126 8.44 15.23 -5.59
CA GLN A 126 9.71 15.35 -4.87
C GLN A 126 10.91 15.05 -5.76
N ILE A 127 10.81 14.05 -6.65
CA ILE A 127 11.84 13.77 -7.67
C ILE A 127 12.08 15.02 -8.53
N PHE A 128 11.02 15.66 -9.03
CA PHE A 128 11.15 16.87 -9.86
C PHE A 128 11.74 18.07 -9.13
N LEU A 129 11.52 18.20 -7.82
CA LEU A 129 12.12 19.27 -7.02
C LEU A 129 13.64 19.11 -6.90
N HIS A 130 14.16 17.89 -7.00
CA HIS A 130 15.58 17.55 -6.82
C HIS A 130 16.25 16.99 -8.09
N VAL A 131 15.68 17.28 -9.28
CA VAL A 131 16.24 16.81 -10.56
C VAL A 131 17.34 17.68 -11.11
N VAL A 132 17.54 18.88 -10.55
CA VAL A 132 18.51 19.86 -11.05
C VAL A 132 19.93 19.34 -10.79
N PRO A 133 20.83 19.37 -11.81
CA PRO A 133 22.23 18.95 -11.63
C PRO A 133 22.92 19.72 -10.50
N GLY A 134 23.53 19.00 -9.54
CA GLY A 134 24.20 19.59 -8.37
C GLY A 134 23.31 19.70 -7.13
N ASP A 135 22.02 19.40 -7.20
CA ASP A 135 21.16 19.28 -6.03
C ASP A 135 21.52 17.98 -5.26
N PRO A 136 21.87 18.06 -3.96
CA PRO A 136 22.21 16.87 -3.17
C PRO A 136 21.01 15.97 -2.88
N GLY A 137 19.77 16.40 -3.19
CA GLY A 137 18.54 15.70 -2.83
C GLY A 137 18.21 15.79 -1.34
N TYR A 138 17.13 15.11 -0.92
CA TYR A 138 16.71 15.06 0.47
C TYR A 138 16.94 13.67 1.09
N GLY A 139 17.61 13.64 2.24
CA GLY A 139 17.95 12.39 2.95
C GLY A 139 19.09 11.60 2.32
N LEU A 140 19.50 10.55 3.00
CA LEU A 140 20.59 9.68 2.53
C LEU A 140 20.16 8.85 1.31
N PRO A 141 20.99 8.80 0.24
CA PRO A 141 20.71 7.92 -0.89
C PRO A 141 20.99 6.45 -0.53
N LEU A 142 20.07 5.57 -0.90
CA LEU A 142 20.22 4.12 -0.78
C LEU A 142 20.44 3.53 -2.18
N LEU A 143 21.57 2.83 -2.38
CA LEU A 143 21.93 2.25 -3.70
C LEU A 143 21.93 3.28 -4.86
N GLY A 144 22.31 4.52 -4.57
CA GLY A 144 22.35 5.59 -5.56
C GLY A 144 21.02 6.29 -5.87
N LEU A 145 19.94 5.89 -5.22
CA LEU A 145 18.62 6.53 -5.32
C LEU A 145 18.14 7.00 -3.95
N HIS A 146 17.50 8.17 -3.90
CA HIS A 146 16.88 8.66 -2.68
C HIS A 146 15.60 7.87 -2.31
N LEU A 147 15.23 7.87 -1.03
CA LEU A 147 14.10 7.10 -0.51
C LEU A 147 12.77 7.44 -1.20
N TYR A 148 12.56 8.69 -1.58
CA TYR A 148 11.36 9.10 -2.32
C TYR A 148 11.29 8.49 -3.72
N THR A 149 12.42 8.22 -4.37
CA THR A 149 12.46 7.52 -5.67
C THR A 149 12.14 6.05 -5.50
N TRP A 150 12.70 5.40 -4.47
CA TRP A 150 12.33 4.02 -4.11
C TRP A 150 10.85 3.89 -3.79
N LEU A 151 10.29 4.87 -3.09
CA LEU A 151 8.87 4.87 -2.77
C LEU A 151 8.00 5.03 -4.02
N PHE A 152 8.40 5.87 -4.98
CA PHE A 152 7.73 5.95 -6.28
C PHE A 152 7.70 4.60 -6.99
N LEU A 153 8.85 3.92 -7.08
CA LEU A 153 8.95 2.59 -7.70
C LEU A 153 8.08 1.56 -6.96
N LEU A 154 8.08 1.61 -5.62
CA LEU A 154 7.21 0.76 -4.80
C LEU A 154 5.73 1.02 -5.11
N CYS A 155 5.30 2.27 -5.20
CA CYS A 155 3.92 2.61 -5.53
C CYS A 155 3.51 2.09 -6.92
N VAL A 156 4.39 2.21 -7.92
CA VAL A 156 4.15 1.63 -9.25
C VAL A 156 4.00 0.10 -9.17
N ALA A 157 4.87 -0.57 -8.42
CA ALA A 157 4.78 -2.02 -8.21
C ALA A 157 3.47 -2.41 -7.48
N VAL A 158 3.06 -1.66 -6.45
CA VAL A 158 1.79 -1.87 -5.71
C VAL A 158 0.59 -1.67 -6.64
N ILE A 159 0.58 -0.66 -7.49
CA ILE A 159 -0.50 -0.41 -8.46
C ILE A 159 -0.62 -1.59 -9.43
N ALA A 160 0.51 -2.06 -9.99
CA ALA A 160 0.53 -3.23 -10.88
C ALA A 160 0.08 -4.51 -10.15
N TYR A 161 0.53 -4.72 -8.91
CA TYR A 161 0.12 -5.83 -8.07
C TYR A 161 -1.38 -5.81 -7.78
N ILE A 162 -1.95 -4.66 -7.39
CA ILE A 162 -3.39 -4.51 -7.16
C ILE A 162 -4.17 -4.83 -8.45
N ALA A 163 -3.72 -4.37 -9.62
CA ALA A 163 -4.38 -4.65 -10.88
C ALA A 163 -4.46 -6.16 -11.17
N ILE A 164 -3.39 -6.91 -10.85
CA ILE A 164 -3.35 -8.38 -11.00
C ILE A 164 -4.28 -9.05 -9.99
N ILE A 165 -4.14 -8.73 -8.70
CA ILE A 165 -4.93 -9.36 -7.63
C ILE A 165 -6.41 -9.04 -7.77
N PHE A 166 -6.75 -7.81 -8.14
CA PHE A 166 -8.14 -7.36 -8.35
C PHE A 166 -8.85 -8.21 -9.40
N SER A 167 -8.12 -8.69 -10.41
CA SER A 167 -8.68 -9.51 -11.50
C SER A 167 -9.00 -10.96 -11.10
N ILE A 168 -8.59 -11.40 -9.90
CA ILE A 168 -8.82 -12.77 -9.41
C ILE A 168 -10.23 -12.89 -8.82
N LEU A 169 -11.25 -13.13 -9.65
CA LEU A 169 -12.66 -13.19 -9.26
C LEU A 169 -12.99 -14.21 -8.16
N PRO A 170 -12.41 -15.43 -8.10
CA PRO A 170 -12.74 -16.43 -7.08
C PRO A 170 -12.51 -15.98 -5.64
N GLN A 171 -11.61 -14.99 -5.39
CA GLN A 171 -11.34 -14.47 -4.06
C GLN A 171 -12.56 -13.79 -3.40
N TYR A 172 -13.49 -13.25 -4.20
CA TYR A 172 -14.65 -12.51 -3.71
C TYR A 172 -15.85 -13.41 -3.38
N GLN A 173 -15.84 -14.66 -3.83
CA GLN A 173 -16.94 -15.62 -3.65
C GLN A 173 -16.95 -16.27 -2.27
N TYR A 174 -15.81 -16.20 -1.54
CA TYR A 174 -15.67 -16.85 -0.24
C TYR A 174 -15.86 -15.84 0.90
N ASP A 175 -16.82 -16.11 1.77
CA ASP A 175 -17.26 -15.16 2.82
C ASP A 175 -16.89 -15.56 4.26
N GLU A 176 -16.32 -16.75 4.49
CA GLU A 176 -16.01 -17.16 5.86
C GLU A 176 -14.75 -16.49 6.41
N PRO A 177 -14.82 -15.95 7.66
CA PRO A 177 -13.63 -15.47 8.35
C PRO A 177 -12.68 -16.64 8.61
N SER A 178 -11.37 -16.38 8.52
CA SER A 178 -10.38 -17.41 8.79
C SER A 178 -10.52 -17.94 10.22
N LYS A 179 -10.84 -19.24 10.38
CA LYS A 179 -10.95 -19.91 11.69
C LYS A 179 -9.58 -20.22 12.29
N SER A 180 -8.48 -20.07 11.53
CA SER A 180 -7.13 -20.37 12.00
C SER A 180 -6.67 -19.41 13.09
N ARG A 181 -6.23 -19.93 14.24
CA ARG A 181 -5.67 -19.12 15.34
C ARG A 181 -4.47 -18.27 14.88
N GLY A 182 -3.59 -18.85 14.04
CA GLY A 182 -2.42 -18.15 13.50
C GLY A 182 -2.82 -16.92 12.65
N MET A 183 -3.84 -17.06 11.78
CA MET A 183 -4.30 -15.94 10.97
C MET A 183 -4.93 -14.84 11.83
N LYS A 184 -5.69 -15.18 12.87
CA LYS A 184 -6.25 -14.20 13.81
C LYS A 184 -5.15 -13.45 14.54
N LEU A 185 -4.14 -14.14 15.06
CA LEU A 185 -2.99 -13.54 15.72
C LEU A 185 -2.25 -12.58 14.77
N LEU A 186 -1.95 -13.04 13.56
CA LEU A 186 -1.29 -12.23 12.52
C LEU A 186 -2.09 -10.96 12.21
N THR A 187 -3.41 -11.08 12.10
CA THR A 187 -4.29 -9.94 11.84
C THR A 187 -4.26 -8.92 12.99
N HIS A 188 -4.30 -9.39 14.25
CA HIS A 188 -4.23 -8.49 15.41
C HIS A 188 -2.87 -7.80 15.51
N ILE A 189 -1.78 -8.52 15.25
CA ILE A 189 -0.42 -7.94 15.21
C ILE A 189 -0.34 -6.88 14.11
N ALA A 190 -0.78 -7.20 12.90
CA ALA A 190 -0.76 -6.27 11.77
C ALA A 190 -1.61 -5.02 12.06
N PHE A 191 -2.80 -5.19 12.64
CA PHE A 191 -3.67 -4.08 13.04
C PHE A 191 -3.01 -3.20 14.11
N GLY A 192 -2.52 -3.82 15.18
CA GLY A 192 -1.85 -3.10 16.27
C GLY A 192 -0.61 -2.34 15.78
N LEU A 193 0.18 -2.95 14.88
CA LEU A 193 1.37 -2.34 14.31
C LEU A 193 1.01 -1.13 13.43
N VAL A 194 0.06 -1.27 12.50
CA VAL A 194 -0.37 -0.16 11.63
C VAL A 194 -0.96 0.97 12.46
N PHE A 195 -1.79 0.66 13.47
CA PHE A 195 -2.35 1.66 14.38
C PHE A 195 -1.26 2.39 15.15
N LEU A 196 -0.31 1.67 15.73
CA LEU A 196 0.82 2.25 16.44
C LEU A 196 1.64 3.18 15.56
N LEU A 197 1.97 2.75 14.33
CA LEU A 197 2.70 3.55 13.36
C LEU A 197 1.93 4.81 12.93
N ALA A 198 0.61 4.72 12.79
CA ALA A 198 -0.23 5.88 12.51
C ALA A 198 -0.20 6.90 13.64
N VAL A 199 -0.31 6.45 14.90
CA VAL A 199 -0.20 7.30 16.10
C VAL A 199 1.19 7.94 16.18
N PHE A 200 2.26 7.15 16.01
CA PHE A 200 3.64 7.67 15.99
C PHE A 200 3.85 8.70 14.88
N ASN A 201 3.31 8.46 13.69
CA ASN A 201 3.41 9.43 12.60
C ASN A 201 2.69 10.74 12.95
N GLY A 202 1.51 10.67 13.55
CA GLY A 202 0.76 11.84 14.02
C GLY A 202 1.52 12.62 15.10
N ILE A 203 2.05 11.94 16.12
CA ILE A 203 2.84 12.54 17.20
C ILE A 203 4.11 13.19 16.61
N SER A 204 4.85 12.47 15.78
CA SER A 204 6.08 12.97 15.14
C SER A 204 5.81 14.24 14.33
N THR A 205 4.75 14.24 13.53
CA THR A 205 4.34 15.40 12.73
C THR A 205 3.98 16.59 13.62
N TYR A 206 3.25 16.35 14.73
CA TYR A 206 2.88 17.40 15.67
C TYR A 206 4.11 18.00 16.39
N LEU A 207 5.05 17.16 16.80
CA LEU A 207 6.30 17.62 17.43
C LEU A 207 7.16 18.46 16.49
N GLU A 208 7.14 18.12 15.20
CA GLU A 208 7.97 18.77 14.17
C GLU A 208 7.36 20.08 13.67
N CYS A 209 6.05 20.10 13.40
CA CYS A 209 5.37 21.22 12.75
C CYS A 209 4.50 22.04 13.70
N GLY A 210 4.15 21.50 14.88
CA GLY A 210 3.14 22.12 15.76
C GLY A 210 1.78 22.20 15.08
N ILE A 211 1.12 23.37 15.21
CA ILE A 211 -0.17 23.68 14.55
C ILE A 211 0.04 24.51 13.27
N LYS A 212 1.28 24.80 12.91
CA LYS A 212 1.64 25.60 11.73
C LYS A 212 1.97 24.72 10.51
N ALA A 213 2.16 25.37 9.37
CA ALA A 213 2.70 24.68 8.20
C ALA A 213 4.12 24.18 8.49
N CYS A 214 4.41 22.94 8.08
CA CYS A 214 5.73 22.35 8.30
C CYS A 214 6.80 23.12 7.50
N PRO A 215 7.98 23.36 8.09
CA PRO A 215 9.10 23.98 7.40
C PRO A 215 9.59 23.08 6.24
N GLU A 216 10.07 23.69 5.16
CA GLU A 216 10.54 22.95 3.98
C GLU A 216 11.80 22.11 4.28
N ASN A 217 12.72 22.64 5.12
CA ASN A 217 13.94 21.98 5.56
C ASN A 217 14.01 21.99 7.10
N PRO A 218 13.33 21.05 7.79
CA PRO A 218 13.35 21.01 9.23
C PRO A 218 14.72 20.60 9.76
N VAL A 219 15.30 21.41 10.64
CA VAL A 219 16.61 21.15 11.30
C VAL A 219 16.42 20.78 12.77
N LYS A 220 15.31 21.22 13.37
CA LYS A 220 14.94 20.98 14.78
C LYS A 220 13.43 20.85 14.92
N TYR A 221 12.98 20.16 15.95
CA TYR A 221 11.56 20.12 16.30
C TYR A 221 11.07 21.51 16.76
N GLU A 222 9.97 21.98 16.19
CA GLU A 222 9.39 23.31 16.52
C GLU A 222 9.07 23.46 18.01
N ILE A 223 8.61 22.38 18.68
CA ILE A 223 8.29 22.41 20.11
C ILE A 223 9.54 22.66 20.96
N GLN A 224 10.71 22.15 20.58
CA GLN A 224 11.97 22.44 21.28
C GLN A 224 12.41 23.89 21.13
N LEU A 225 12.09 24.54 20.00
CA LEU A 225 12.38 25.95 19.79
C LEU A 225 11.50 26.84 20.68
N VAL A 226 10.24 26.47 20.88
CA VAL A 226 9.29 27.22 21.74
C VAL A 226 9.74 27.16 23.21
N GLU A 227 10.17 25.98 23.69
CA GLU A 227 10.70 25.86 25.06
C GLU A 227 11.99 26.67 25.28
N SER A 228 12.91 26.66 24.31
CA SER A 228 14.16 27.42 24.43
C SER A 228 13.93 28.93 24.49
N HIS A 229 12.93 29.43 23.78
CA HIS A 229 12.56 30.87 23.87
C HIS A 229 11.83 31.24 25.14
N ALA A 230 11.06 30.32 25.75
CA ALA A 230 10.36 30.56 26.99
C ALA A 230 11.29 30.61 28.25
N PHE A 231 12.46 30.00 28.15
CA PHE A 231 13.47 30.06 29.24
C PHE A 231 14.42 31.28 29.15
N HIS A 232 14.39 32.06 28.10
CA HIS A 232 15.24 33.25 27.89
C HIS A 232 14.47 34.58 27.98
N THR A 233 13.19 34.57 28.30
CA THR A 233 12.36 35.73 28.61
C THR A 233 12.01 35.75 30.10
#